data_9a2aa5c4a98b3e8d1d2bd40ab20350fc
#
_entry.id   9a2aa5c4a98b3e8d1d2bd40ab20350fc
#
_cell.length_a   1.000
_cell.length_b   1.000
_cell.length_c   1.000
_cell.angle_alpha   90.00
_cell.angle_beta   90.00
_cell.angle_gamma   90.00
#
_symmetry.space_group_name_H-M   'P 1'
#
loop_
_entity.id
_entity.type
_entity.pdbx_description
1 polymer ?
#
loop_
_entity_poly.entity_id
_entity_poly.type
_entity_poly.pdbx_seq_one_letter_code
_entity_poly.pdbx_strand_id
1 'polypeptide(L)'
;MSYTSVINISVKKYLALNKLSKKMRKAAVVILAAILVVINTPLYSKAEELTTITVNTFDKPEKITAIHIGQNVKQISSNSFVNMFNLKEITVSENNRYYSSYDGCLYDKKLTTLLCFPQARKSAYIPDSVVNIGVDALDGVETDLKKLVENTIAYNSEAGAAEQDILNPHLVYTDSGVMWDDGKGNLMPVNDGLMLVVAQFVTDNTDSKMRQNEQLRSCYNSLIENTTYSDYFYVPSGNWTGEKALSTLSSKVGDSYGMSAAFAYIAASLGYKTRVIVGVITDSEGKSQSAAWVQVEIDGTYYVFDPAMEKNLGEDCYKISATSSTNGITRKNSASYTVIF
;
A
#
# COMPACT_ATOMS: atom_id res chain seq x y z
N MET A 1 -5.68 31.82 -11.63
CA MET A 1 -7.10 32.06 -12.00
C MET A 1 -7.94 31.31 -10.99
N SER A 2 -8.86 32.00 -10.30
CA SER A 2 -9.66 31.39 -9.23
C SER A 2 -10.71 30.41 -9.77
N TYR A 3 -11.06 29.40 -8.99
CA TYR A 3 -12.10 28.41 -9.30
C TYR A 3 -13.43 29.03 -9.77
N THR A 4 -13.75 30.20 -9.27
CA THR A 4 -14.96 30.97 -9.63
C THR A 4 -14.96 31.47 -11.09
N SER A 5 -13.81 31.71 -11.69
CA SER A 5 -13.73 32.17 -13.09
C SER A 5 -13.97 31.02 -14.08
N VAL A 6 -13.60 29.80 -13.73
CA VAL A 6 -13.79 28.60 -14.59
C VAL A 6 -15.26 28.17 -14.61
N ILE A 7 -15.94 28.22 -13.45
CA ILE A 7 -17.37 27.90 -13.33
C ILE A 7 -18.22 28.92 -14.12
N ASN A 8 -17.92 30.21 -14.04
CA ASN A 8 -18.66 31.24 -14.79
C ASN A 8 -18.51 31.12 -16.32
N ILE A 9 -17.35 30.64 -16.79
CA ILE A 9 -17.15 30.38 -18.24
C ILE A 9 -17.95 29.16 -18.68
N SER A 10 -18.06 28.11 -17.86
CA SER A 10 -18.86 26.92 -18.15
C SER A 10 -20.35 27.19 -18.20
N VAL A 11 -20.89 28.00 -17.29
CA VAL A 11 -22.32 28.35 -17.24
C VAL A 11 -22.71 29.23 -18.43
N LYS A 12 -21.89 30.22 -18.83
CA LYS A 12 -22.14 31.05 -20.02
C LYS A 12 -22.10 30.22 -21.30
N LYS A 13 -21.22 29.24 -21.44
CA LYS A 13 -21.17 28.30 -22.57
C LYS A 13 -22.36 27.35 -22.59
N TYR A 14 -22.85 26.88 -21.45
CA TYR A 14 -24.03 26.04 -21.34
C TYR A 14 -25.31 26.77 -21.77
N LEU A 15 -25.46 28.04 -21.42
CA LEU A 15 -26.56 28.89 -21.84
C LEU A 15 -26.53 29.21 -23.34
N ALA A 16 -25.37 29.28 -23.97
CA ALA A 16 -25.20 29.44 -25.41
C ALA A 16 -25.58 28.17 -26.19
N LEU A 17 -25.35 26.98 -25.64
CA LEU A 17 -25.72 25.68 -26.23
C LEU A 17 -27.24 25.51 -26.39
N ASN A 18 -28.03 26.12 -25.51
CA ASN A 18 -29.51 26.06 -25.59
C ASN A 18 -30.12 26.80 -26.81
N LYS A 19 -29.35 27.66 -27.48
CA LYS A 19 -29.78 28.38 -28.70
C LYS A 19 -29.43 27.65 -30.01
N LEU A 20 -28.72 26.50 -29.91
CA LEU A 20 -28.28 25.74 -31.08
C LEU A 20 -29.30 24.68 -31.52
N SER A 21 -29.31 24.31 -32.80
CA SER A 21 -30.12 23.20 -33.30
C SER A 21 -29.73 21.86 -32.65
N LYS A 22 -30.65 20.88 -32.61
CA LYS A 22 -30.45 19.58 -31.98
C LYS A 22 -29.20 18.83 -32.49
N LYS A 23 -28.84 19.03 -33.77
CA LYS A 23 -27.65 18.43 -34.40
C LYS A 23 -26.36 19.13 -33.97
N MET A 24 -26.40 20.46 -33.84
CA MET A 24 -25.26 21.24 -33.34
C MET A 24 -25.03 21.07 -31.84
N ARG A 25 -26.09 20.84 -31.06
CA ARG A 25 -25.95 20.49 -29.61
C ARG A 25 -25.20 19.19 -29.39
N LYS A 26 -25.48 18.13 -30.19
CA LYS A 26 -24.75 16.86 -30.10
C LYS A 26 -23.27 17.02 -30.45
N ALA A 27 -22.95 17.76 -31.51
CA ALA A 27 -21.56 18.03 -31.90
C ALA A 27 -20.82 18.88 -30.86
N ALA A 28 -21.48 19.91 -30.28
CA ALA A 28 -20.89 20.77 -29.27
C ALA A 28 -20.69 20.03 -27.93
N VAL A 29 -21.59 19.11 -27.56
CA VAL A 29 -21.43 18.25 -26.36
C VAL A 29 -20.26 17.28 -26.52
N VAL A 30 -20.10 16.70 -27.72
CA VAL A 30 -18.94 15.80 -27.99
C VAL A 30 -17.63 16.58 -27.96
N ILE A 31 -17.58 17.79 -28.53
CA ILE A 31 -16.39 18.66 -28.49
C ILE A 31 -16.12 19.14 -27.05
N LEU A 32 -17.16 19.49 -26.27
CA LEU A 32 -17.00 19.89 -24.87
C LEU A 32 -16.55 18.74 -23.99
N ALA A 33 -17.07 17.53 -24.23
CA ALA A 33 -16.63 16.32 -23.54
C ALA A 33 -15.17 15.98 -23.89
N ALA A 34 -14.78 16.11 -25.17
CA ALA A 34 -13.40 15.92 -25.61
C ALA A 34 -12.44 16.96 -24.98
N ILE A 35 -12.88 18.23 -24.87
CA ILE A 35 -12.08 19.28 -24.22
C ILE A 35 -12.00 19.08 -22.71
N LEU A 36 -13.06 18.59 -22.03
CA LEU A 36 -13.02 18.26 -20.60
C LEU A 36 -12.11 17.05 -20.32
N VAL A 37 -12.10 16.06 -21.21
CA VAL A 37 -11.19 14.91 -21.12
C VAL A 37 -9.73 15.35 -21.29
N VAL A 38 -9.46 16.31 -22.20
CA VAL A 38 -8.09 16.83 -22.41
C VAL A 38 -7.59 17.70 -21.25
N ILE A 39 -8.50 18.34 -20.48
CA ILE A 39 -8.09 19.19 -19.33
C ILE A 39 -7.85 18.38 -18.05
N ASN A 40 -8.46 17.19 -17.93
CA ASN A 40 -8.33 16.31 -16.74
C ASN A 40 -7.49 15.05 -16.98
N THR A 41 -6.98 14.81 -18.17
CA THR A 41 -6.01 13.74 -18.36
C THR A 41 -4.64 14.24 -17.89
N PRO A 42 -3.98 13.54 -16.97
CA PRO A 42 -2.56 13.75 -16.75
C PRO A 42 -1.85 13.69 -18.12
N LEU A 43 -0.85 14.52 -18.35
CA LEU A 43 -0.02 14.47 -19.56
C LEU A 43 0.70 13.10 -19.57
N TYR A 44 0.01 12.09 -20.10
CA TYR A 44 0.59 10.78 -20.36
C TYR A 44 1.51 10.87 -21.57
N SER A 45 2.78 10.65 -21.36
CA SER A 45 3.67 10.30 -22.45
C SER A 45 3.44 8.81 -22.76
N LYS A 46 2.83 8.53 -23.94
CA LYS A 46 2.52 7.17 -24.35
C LYS A 46 3.72 6.55 -25.06
N ALA A 47 4.46 5.71 -24.36
CA ALA A 47 5.60 4.99 -24.91
C ALA A 47 5.23 3.60 -25.50
N GLU A 48 4.02 3.42 -26.03
CA GLU A 48 3.53 2.11 -26.50
C GLU A 48 4.26 1.57 -27.75
N GLU A 49 4.78 2.46 -28.62
CA GLU A 49 5.51 2.07 -29.83
C GLU A 49 7.02 1.98 -29.63
N LEU A 50 7.53 2.49 -28.51
CA LEU A 50 8.97 2.52 -28.23
C LEU A 50 9.49 1.15 -27.80
N THR A 51 10.68 0.81 -28.27
CA THR A 51 11.43 -0.37 -27.80
C THR A 51 12.53 0.00 -26.82
N THR A 52 12.97 1.27 -26.82
CA THR A 52 14.04 1.79 -25.96
C THR A 52 13.65 3.18 -25.46
N ILE A 53 13.91 3.42 -24.17
CA ILE A 53 13.73 4.73 -23.52
C ILE A 53 15.10 5.25 -23.09
N THR A 54 15.40 6.49 -23.46
CA THR A 54 16.63 7.22 -23.13
C THR A 54 16.30 8.62 -22.64
N VAL A 55 17.28 9.37 -22.16
CA VAL A 55 17.12 10.78 -21.76
C VAL A 55 16.52 11.67 -22.85
N ASN A 56 16.67 11.32 -24.12
CA ASN A 56 16.16 12.08 -25.27
C ASN A 56 14.80 11.58 -25.77
N THR A 57 14.17 10.60 -25.10
CA THR A 57 12.91 10.02 -25.55
C THR A 57 11.71 10.96 -25.33
N PHE A 58 11.79 11.80 -24.31
CA PHE A 58 10.69 12.65 -23.91
C PHE A 58 10.99 14.13 -24.23
N ASP A 59 10.04 14.77 -24.91
CA ASP A 59 10.08 16.22 -25.10
C ASP A 59 9.57 16.93 -23.85
N LYS A 60 10.25 17.99 -23.41
CA LYS A 60 9.91 18.77 -22.21
C LYS A 60 9.72 17.92 -20.93
N PRO A 61 10.75 17.17 -20.52
CA PRO A 61 10.68 16.25 -19.38
C PRO A 61 10.19 16.94 -18.09
N GLU A 62 10.48 18.23 -17.91
CA GLU A 62 10.02 19.04 -16.77
C GLU A 62 8.50 19.24 -16.68
N LYS A 63 7.75 18.92 -17.72
CA LYS A 63 6.26 19.02 -17.76
C LYS A 63 5.57 17.69 -17.55
N ILE A 64 6.31 16.59 -17.58
CA ILE A 64 5.74 15.25 -17.49
C ILE A 64 5.37 14.94 -16.02
N THR A 65 4.14 14.50 -15.81
CA THR A 65 3.63 14.14 -14.48
C THR A 65 3.38 12.64 -14.32
N ALA A 66 3.21 11.92 -15.43
CA ALA A 66 3.03 10.47 -15.44
C ALA A 66 3.57 9.86 -16.73
N ILE A 67 4.06 8.62 -16.68
CA ILE A 67 4.59 7.87 -17.81
C ILE A 67 3.93 6.49 -17.82
N HIS A 68 3.52 6.05 -19.03
CA HIS A 68 3.13 4.66 -19.25
C HIS A 68 4.17 3.96 -20.14
N ILE A 69 4.77 2.89 -19.64
CA ILE A 69 5.75 2.05 -20.35
C ILE A 69 5.00 0.92 -21.04
N GLY A 70 5.00 0.94 -22.37
CA GLY A 70 4.31 -0.03 -23.20
C GLY A 70 4.95 -1.42 -23.18
N GLN A 71 4.22 -2.41 -23.68
CA GLN A 71 4.64 -3.82 -23.72
C GLN A 71 5.91 -4.07 -24.54
N ASN A 72 6.21 -3.20 -25.51
CA ASN A 72 7.33 -3.38 -26.44
C ASN A 72 8.66 -2.79 -25.93
N VAL A 73 8.67 -2.05 -24.84
CA VAL A 73 9.88 -1.46 -24.25
C VAL A 73 10.74 -2.57 -23.65
N LYS A 74 11.94 -2.72 -24.18
CA LYS A 74 12.92 -3.74 -23.80
C LYS A 74 14.12 -3.17 -23.07
N GLN A 75 14.39 -1.86 -23.23
CA GLN A 75 15.56 -1.21 -22.67
C GLN A 75 15.21 0.20 -22.18
N ILE A 76 15.68 0.52 -20.98
CA ILE A 76 15.55 1.85 -20.36
C ILE A 76 16.93 2.22 -19.81
N SER A 77 17.47 3.37 -20.22
CA SER A 77 18.73 3.87 -19.68
C SER A 77 18.51 4.46 -18.28
N SER A 78 19.48 4.35 -17.38
CA SER A 78 19.35 4.79 -15.98
C SER A 78 18.97 6.28 -15.86
N ASN A 79 19.53 7.13 -16.72
CA ASN A 79 19.28 8.57 -16.75
C ASN A 79 18.03 8.99 -17.54
N SER A 80 17.17 8.05 -17.95
CA SER A 80 16.02 8.33 -18.81
C SER A 80 15.00 9.30 -18.21
N PHE A 81 14.94 9.38 -16.88
CA PHE A 81 13.95 10.17 -16.14
C PHE A 81 14.56 11.41 -15.46
N VAL A 82 15.78 11.76 -15.80
CA VAL A 82 16.45 12.97 -15.30
C VAL A 82 15.69 14.23 -15.73
N ASN A 83 15.67 15.25 -14.87
CA ASN A 83 14.92 16.51 -15.07
C ASN A 83 13.38 16.37 -15.14
N MET A 84 12.82 15.24 -14.72
CA MET A 84 11.37 15.05 -14.61
C MET A 84 10.85 15.45 -13.22
N PHE A 85 11.11 16.71 -12.80
CA PHE A 85 10.82 17.21 -11.46
C PHE A 85 9.34 17.14 -11.04
N ASN A 86 8.43 17.00 -12.02
CA ASN A 86 7.00 16.90 -11.78
C ASN A 86 6.45 15.46 -11.93
N LEU A 87 7.31 14.48 -12.21
CA LEU A 87 6.90 13.09 -12.37
C LEU A 87 6.43 12.52 -11.03
N LYS A 88 5.21 12.01 -11.00
CA LYS A 88 4.55 11.43 -9.82
C LYS A 88 4.34 9.93 -9.95
N GLU A 89 4.25 9.42 -11.18
CA GLU A 89 3.83 8.06 -11.43
C GLU A 89 4.47 7.49 -12.70
N ILE A 90 4.91 6.23 -12.60
CA ILE A 90 5.27 5.39 -13.73
C ILE A 90 4.45 4.12 -13.66
N THR A 91 3.73 3.81 -14.75
CA THR A 91 3.00 2.57 -14.93
C THR A 91 3.63 1.73 -16.05
N VAL A 92 3.53 0.42 -15.94
CA VAL A 92 4.05 -0.51 -16.94
C VAL A 92 2.94 -1.43 -17.41
N SER A 93 2.85 -1.67 -18.71
CA SER A 93 1.92 -2.64 -19.29
C SER A 93 2.14 -4.03 -18.67
N GLU A 94 1.08 -4.71 -18.28
CA GLU A 94 1.13 -6.07 -17.72
C GLU A 94 1.82 -7.07 -18.68
N ASN A 95 1.70 -6.82 -20.00
CA ASN A 95 2.34 -7.61 -21.05
C ASN A 95 3.82 -7.27 -21.29
N ASN A 96 4.40 -6.28 -20.59
CA ASN A 96 5.82 -6.00 -20.67
C ASN A 96 6.62 -7.15 -20.04
N ARG A 97 7.62 -7.66 -20.75
CA ARG A 97 8.42 -8.82 -20.31
C ARG A 97 9.68 -8.44 -19.52
N TYR A 98 10.01 -7.16 -19.45
CA TYR A 98 11.30 -6.68 -18.93
C TYR A 98 11.16 -5.85 -17.67
N TYR A 99 10.02 -5.16 -17.51
CA TYR A 99 9.77 -4.21 -16.45
C TYR A 99 8.43 -4.45 -15.78
N SER A 100 8.32 -3.96 -14.57
CA SER A 100 7.09 -3.90 -13.77
C SER A 100 6.97 -2.53 -13.10
N SER A 101 5.76 -2.13 -12.75
CA SER A 101 5.53 -1.00 -11.86
C SER A 101 4.75 -1.47 -10.65
N TYR A 102 5.06 -0.88 -9.52
CA TYR A 102 4.31 -1.09 -8.29
C TYR A 102 4.25 0.23 -7.55
N ASP A 103 3.07 0.58 -7.07
CA ASP A 103 2.80 1.85 -6.40
C ASP A 103 3.52 3.04 -7.06
N GLY A 104 3.30 3.20 -8.38
CA GLY A 104 3.79 4.32 -9.18
C GLY A 104 5.31 4.40 -9.39
N CYS A 105 6.10 3.45 -8.93
CA CYS A 105 7.54 3.37 -9.15
C CYS A 105 7.87 2.30 -10.20
N LEU A 106 9.03 2.42 -10.84
CA LEU A 106 9.52 1.50 -11.86
C LEU A 106 10.50 0.50 -11.27
N TYR A 107 10.33 -0.75 -11.66
CA TYR A 107 11.18 -1.87 -11.24
C TYR A 107 11.59 -2.76 -12.42
N ASP A 108 12.57 -3.62 -12.19
CA ASP A 108 12.81 -4.78 -13.04
C ASP A 108 11.59 -5.72 -13.02
N LYS A 109 11.50 -6.66 -13.96
CA LYS A 109 10.33 -7.54 -14.10
C LYS A 109 10.04 -8.38 -12.85
N LYS A 110 11.07 -8.73 -12.11
CA LYS A 110 10.98 -9.58 -10.91
C LYS A 110 10.68 -8.79 -9.62
N LEU A 111 10.57 -7.48 -9.69
CA LEU A 111 10.45 -6.60 -8.52
C LEU A 111 11.62 -6.79 -7.53
N THR A 112 12.85 -6.99 -8.03
CA THR A 112 14.05 -7.13 -7.20
C THR A 112 14.93 -5.88 -7.18
N THR A 113 14.75 -5.00 -8.16
CA THR A 113 15.54 -3.77 -8.32
C THR A 113 14.62 -2.58 -8.58
N LEU A 114 14.70 -1.56 -7.74
CA LEU A 114 14.10 -0.25 -8.00
C LEU A 114 14.87 0.45 -9.11
N LEU A 115 14.22 0.80 -10.20
CA LEU A 115 14.85 1.47 -11.37
C LEU A 115 14.54 2.96 -11.47
N CYS A 116 13.40 3.40 -10.94
CA CYS A 116 13.07 4.82 -10.80
C CYS A 116 12.00 5.04 -9.74
N PHE A 117 12.31 5.91 -8.78
CA PHE A 117 11.35 6.53 -7.87
C PHE A 117 11.03 7.92 -8.41
N PRO A 118 9.76 8.22 -8.81
CA PRO A 118 9.43 9.51 -9.40
C PRO A 118 9.68 10.69 -8.47
N GLN A 119 10.33 11.74 -8.97
CA GLN A 119 10.86 12.87 -8.17
C GLN A 119 9.79 13.67 -7.41
N ALA A 120 8.58 13.80 -7.98
CA ALA A 120 7.47 14.50 -7.34
C ALA A 120 6.59 13.62 -6.45
N ARG A 121 6.89 12.32 -6.35
CA ARG A 121 6.17 11.40 -5.48
C ARG A 121 6.56 11.65 -4.02
N LYS A 122 5.58 11.59 -3.11
CA LYS A 122 5.80 11.91 -1.68
C LYS A 122 5.89 10.66 -0.80
N SER A 123 5.42 9.53 -1.30
CA SER A 123 5.51 8.24 -0.64
C SER A 123 5.34 7.13 -1.68
N ALA A 124 5.90 5.96 -1.45
CA ALA A 124 5.59 4.74 -2.17
C ALA A 124 5.85 3.53 -1.28
N TYR A 125 5.06 2.50 -1.46
CA TYR A 125 5.37 1.19 -0.91
C TYR A 125 6.45 0.53 -1.77
N ILE A 126 7.54 0.12 -1.12
CA ILE A 126 8.61 -0.64 -1.76
C ILE A 126 8.37 -2.12 -1.47
N PRO A 127 8.14 -2.97 -2.50
CA PRO A 127 7.95 -4.40 -2.30
C PRO A 127 9.14 -5.04 -1.55
N ASP A 128 8.86 -5.97 -0.65
CA ASP A 128 9.89 -6.63 0.16
C ASP A 128 10.89 -7.45 -0.67
N SER A 129 10.50 -7.85 -1.90
CA SER A 129 11.39 -8.49 -2.88
C SER A 129 12.46 -7.56 -3.44
N VAL A 130 12.30 -6.23 -3.29
CA VAL A 130 13.25 -5.24 -3.79
C VAL A 130 14.43 -5.15 -2.84
N VAL A 131 15.58 -5.63 -3.29
CA VAL A 131 16.84 -5.69 -2.54
C VAL A 131 17.97 -4.87 -3.18
N ASN A 132 17.71 -4.25 -4.34
CA ASN A 132 18.67 -3.44 -5.06
C ASN A 132 18.10 -2.09 -5.49
N ILE A 133 18.98 -1.09 -5.55
CA ILE A 133 18.70 0.23 -6.13
C ILE A 133 19.50 0.37 -7.41
N GLY A 134 18.83 0.63 -8.52
CA GLY A 134 19.46 0.91 -9.79
C GLY A 134 20.21 2.24 -9.80
N VAL A 135 21.16 2.38 -10.72
CA VAL A 135 21.87 3.65 -10.93
C VAL A 135 20.85 4.75 -11.25
N ASP A 136 21.02 5.92 -10.65
CA ASP A 136 20.15 7.10 -10.80
C ASP A 136 18.67 6.90 -10.37
N ALA A 137 18.31 5.75 -9.78
CA ALA A 137 16.93 5.43 -9.43
C ALA A 137 16.28 6.39 -8.41
N LEU A 138 17.10 7.06 -7.60
CA LEU A 138 16.67 8.02 -6.56
C LEU A 138 17.13 9.46 -6.85
N ASP A 139 17.53 9.74 -8.09
CA ASP A 139 17.95 11.09 -8.47
C ASP A 139 16.79 12.10 -8.37
N GLY A 140 17.07 13.23 -7.71
CA GLY A 140 16.09 14.30 -7.49
C GLY A 140 14.98 13.98 -6.47
N VAL A 141 15.01 12.83 -5.83
CA VAL A 141 14.11 12.49 -4.73
C VAL A 141 14.52 13.30 -3.49
N GLU A 142 13.52 13.80 -2.74
CA GLU A 142 13.72 14.56 -1.51
C GLU A 142 14.56 13.74 -0.50
N THR A 143 15.46 14.41 0.24
CA THR A 143 16.53 13.78 1.02
C THR A 143 16.02 12.79 2.07
N ASP A 144 14.97 13.15 2.83
CA ASP A 144 14.48 12.29 3.90
C ASP A 144 13.72 11.09 3.33
N LEU A 145 12.98 11.31 2.24
CA LEU A 145 12.30 10.23 1.51
C LEU A 145 13.33 9.29 0.85
N LYS A 146 14.40 9.83 0.27
CA LYS A 146 15.50 9.04 -0.28
C LYS A 146 16.10 8.11 0.77
N LYS A 147 16.45 8.63 1.94
CA LYS A 147 16.97 7.84 3.08
C LYS A 147 15.99 6.75 3.52
N LEU A 148 14.68 7.07 3.55
CA LEU A 148 13.65 6.10 3.91
C LEU A 148 13.63 4.93 2.92
N VAL A 149 13.66 5.22 1.62
CA VAL A 149 13.70 4.20 0.55
C VAL A 149 14.98 3.38 0.62
N GLU A 150 16.15 4.01 0.78
CA GLU A 150 17.44 3.35 0.93
C GLU A 150 17.44 2.40 2.13
N ASN A 151 16.97 2.85 3.30
CA ASN A 151 16.88 2.03 4.50
C ASN A 151 15.90 0.85 4.33
N THR A 152 14.76 1.07 3.66
CA THR A 152 13.79 0.01 3.39
C THR A 152 14.41 -1.09 2.50
N ILE A 153 15.15 -0.70 1.45
CA ILE A 153 15.77 -1.68 0.53
C ILE A 153 16.97 -2.37 1.19
N ALA A 154 17.77 -1.64 2.00
CA ALA A 154 18.84 -2.25 2.78
C ALA A 154 18.28 -3.30 3.75
N TYR A 155 17.19 -2.97 4.44
CA TYR A 155 16.47 -3.90 5.30
C TYR A 155 15.99 -5.15 4.54
N ASN A 156 15.34 -4.98 3.38
CA ASN A 156 14.90 -6.10 2.54
C ASN A 156 16.09 -6.99 2.13
N SER A 157 17.25 -6.41 1.84
CA SER A 157 18.47 -7.13 1.50
C SER A 157 19.04 -7.93 2.69
N GLU A 158 19.04 -7.36 3.88
CA GLU A 158 19.50 -8.02 5.11
C GLU A 158 18.52 -9.10 5.57
N ALA A 159 17.22 -8.84 5.50
CA ALA A 159 16.18 -9.81 5.84
C ALA A 159 16.15 -11.00 4.88
N GLY A 160 16.57 -10.82 3.63
CA GLY A 160 16.75 -11.91 2.66
C GLY A 160 18.01 -12.76 2.90
N ALA A 161 18.95 -12.27 3.71
CA ALA A 161 20.20 -12.96 4.05
C ALA A 161 20.18 -13.69 5.41
N ALA A 162 19.25 -13.31 6.28
CA ALA A 162 19.05 -13.94 7.58
C ALA A 162 17.74 -14.73 7.56
N GLU A 163 17.82 -16.05 7.64
CA GLU A 163 16.79 -16.80 8.39
C GLU A 163 16.80 -16.18 9.79
N GLN A 164 15.89 -15.25 10.08
CA GLN A 164 15.74 -14.74 11.43
C GLN A 164 15.39 -15.93 12.31
N ASP A 165 16.22 -16.20 13.30
CA ASP A 165 15.83 -17.06 14.41
C ASP A 165 14.61 -16.42 15.07
N ILE A 166 13.42 -16.90 14.70
CA ILE A 166 12.17 -16.42 15.30
C ILE A 166 12.15 -16.95 16.73
N LEU A 167 12.56 -16.09 17.68
CA LEU A 167 12.59 -16.41 19.10
C LEU A 167 11.23 -16.25 19.79
N ASN A 168 10.25 -15.66 19.13
CA ASN A 168 8.90 -15.52 19.65
C ASN A 168 8.07 -16.77 19.34
N PRO A 169 7.09 -17.13 20.17
CA PRO A 169 6.14 -18.19 19.84
C PRO A 169 5.46 -17.94 18.49
N HIS A 170 5.36 -18.95 17.63
CA HIS A 170 4.82 -18.82 16.28
C HIS A 170 4.34 -20.13 15.68
N LEU A 171 3.64 -20.04 14.54
CA LEU A 171 3.25 -21.20 13.75
C LEU A 171 4.41 -21.67 12.88
N VAL A 172 4.61 -22.99 12.81
CA VAL A 172 5.58 -23.62 11.93
C VAL A 172 4.93 -24.69 11.07
N TYR A 173 5.39 -24.80 9.82
CA TYR A 173 4.98 -25.85 8.90
C TYR A 173 5.80 -27.13 9.17
N THR A 174 5.12 -28.23 9.36
CA THR A 174 5.73 -29.56 9.54
C THR A 174 5.13 -30.57 8.56
N ASP A 175 5.74 -31.72 8.42
CA ASP A 175 5.20 -32.84 7.61
C ASP A 175 3.83 -33.31 8.13
N SER A 176 3.51 -33.07 9.40
CA SER A 176 2.25 -33.44 10.05
C SER A 176 1.19 -32.32 10.01
N GLY A 177 1.50 -31.18 9.36
CA GLY A 177 0.65 -29.98 9.32
C GLY A 177 1.27 -28.82 10.09
N VAL A 178 0.45 -27.85 10.46
CA VAL A 178 0.90 -26.65 11.19
C VAL A 178 0.90 -26.92 12.70
N MET A 179 2.02 -26.59 13.35
CA MET A 179 2.22 -26.73 14.78
C MET A 179 2.55 -25.36 15.39
N TRP A 180 2.38 -25.24 16.68
CA TRP A 180 2.79 -24.07 17.44
C TRP A 180 4.17 -24.30 18.08
N ASP A 181 5.14 -23.44 17.76
CA ASP A 181 6.43 -23.37 18.47
C ASP A 181 6.32 -22.35 19.60
N ASP A 182 6.72 -22.75 20.81
CA ASP A 182 6.70 -21.90 22.00
C ASP A 182 7.83 -20.86 22.07
N GLY A 183 8.60 -20.73 20.99
CA GLY A 183 9.80 -19.89 20.92
C GLY A 183 11.04 -20.49 21.59
N LYS A 184 10.95 -21.75 22.07
CA LYS A 184 12.04 -22.52 22.68
C LYS A 184 12.32 -23.82 21.93
N GLY A 185 11.64 -24.00 20.79
CA GLY A 185 11.73 -25.21 19.96
C GLY A 185 10.80 -26.35 20.38
N ASN A 186 9.86 -26.12 21.32
CA ASN A 186 8.87 -27.14 21.65
C ASN A 186 7.62 -26.98 20.77
N LEU A 187 7.36 -28.01 19.97
CA LEU A 187 6.20 -28.00 19.06
C LEU A 187 4.96 -28.58 19.76
N MET A 188 3.87 -27.86 19.68
CA MET A 188 2.57 -28.24 20.25
C MET A 188 1.48 -28.25 19.19
N PRO A 189 0.47 -29.13 19.31
CA PRO A 189 -0.71 -29.06 18.44
C PRO A 189 -1.48 -27.76 18.65
N VAL A 190 -2.03 -27.20 17.58
CA VAL A 190 -2.92 -26.03 17.64
C VAL A 190 -4.31 -26.50 18.09
N ASN A 191 -4.68 -26.21 19.33
CA ASN A 191 -5.92 -26.72 19.95
C ASN A 191 -6.86 -25.61 20.48
N ASP A 192 -6.38 -24.38 20.63
CA ASP A 192 -7.21 -23.25 21.08
C ASP A 192 -8.12 -22.77 19.95
N GLY A 193 -9.36 -22.34 20.29
CA GLY A 193 -10.33 -21.93 19.28
C GLY A 193 -9.89 -20.74 18.44
N LEU A 194 -9.30 -19.71 19.06
CA LEU A 194 -8.77 -18.57 18.34
C LEU A 194 -7.50 -18.96 17.56
N MET A 195 -6.58 -19.66 18.19
CA MET A 195 -5.35 -20.11 17.56
C MET A 195 -5.63 -21.01 16.34
N LEU A 196 -6.64 -21.88 16.43
CA LEU A 196 -7.05 -22.74 15.30
C LEU A 196 -7.56 -21.92 14.12
N VAL A 197 -8.41 -20.90 14.35
CA VAL A 197 -8.93 -20.03 13.30
C VAL A 197 -7.82 -19.18 12.68
N VAL A 198 -6.90 -18.67 13.50
CA VAL A 198 -5.73 -17.92 13.00
C VAL A 198 -4.80 -18.82 12.21
N ALA A 199 -4.49 -20.03 12.70
CA ALA A 199 -3.66 -20.99 11.97
C ALA A 199 -4.27 -21.38 10.61
N GLN A 200 -5.57 -21.60 10.57
CA GLN A 200 -6.29 -21.87 9.31
C GLN A 200 -6.18 -20.67 8.36
N PHE A 201 -6.40 -19.44 8.87
CA PHE A 201 -6.27 -18.24 8.05
C PHE A 201 -4.85 -18.08 7.49
N VAL A 202 -3.83 -18.29 8.30
CA VAL A 202 -2.42 -18.22 7.85
C VAL A 202 -2.14 -19.29 6.79
N THR A 203 -2.54 -20.55 7.03
CA THR A 203 -2.31 -21.66 6.09
C THR A 203 -3.02 -21.45 4.75
N ASP A 204 -4.21 -20.87 4.75
CA ASP A 204 -4.97 -20.59 3.53
C ASP A 204 -4.33 -19.49 2.68
N ASN A 205 -3.49 -18.62 3.28
CA ASN A 205 -2.94 -17.43 2.64
C ASN A 205 -1.41 -17.42 2.51
N THR A 206 -0.74 -18.46 3.00
CA THR A 206 0.74 -18.54 2.98
C THR A 206 1.20 -19.97 2.68
N ASP A 207 2.48 -20.13 2.38
CA ASP A 207 3.13 -21.44 2.28
C ASP A 207 4.51 -21.43 2.93
N SER A 208 5.09 -22.61 3.13
CA SER A 208 6.39 -22.81 3.78
C SER A 208 7.60 -22.23 3.02
N LYS A 209 7.42 -21.75 1.79
CA LYS A 209 8.49 -21.14 0.98
C LYS A 209 8.48 -19.63 1.08
N MET A 210 7.39 -19.05 1.58
CA MET A 210 7.29 -17.61 1.81
C MET A 210 8.15 -17.21 3.00
N ARG A 211 8.90 -16.13 2.87
CA ARG A 211 9.58 -15.49 4.00
C ARG A 211 8.54 -14.90 4.96
N GLN A 212 8.92 -14.71 6.20
CA GLN A 212 8.02 -14.21 7.26
C GLN A 212 7.31 -12.90 6.86
N ASN A 213 8.02 -11.95 6.26
CA ASN A 213 7.46 -10.69 5.79
C ASN A 213 6.50 -10.84 4.61
N GLU A 214 6.75 -11.81 3.72
CA GLU A 214 5.84 -12.16 2.62
C GLU A 214 4.55 -12.78 3.15
N GLN A 215 4.66 -13.66 4.16
CA GLN A 215 3.51 -14.22 4.87
C GLN A 215 2.68 -13.12 5.53
N LEU A 216 3.34 -12.16 6.22
CA LEU A 216 2.67 -11.03 6.87
C LEU A 216 1.89 -10.18 5.86
N ARG A 217 2.50 -9.84 4.72
CA ARG A 217 1.86 -9.04 3.66
C ARG A 217 0.70 -9.80 3.02
N SER A 218 0.89 -11.09 2.70
CA SER A 218 -0.15 -11.93 2.12
C SER A 218 -1.38 -12.01 3.04
N CYS A 219 -1.16 -12.26 4.33
CA CYS A 219 -2.23 -12.29 5.32
C CYS A 219 -2.92 -10.93 5.50
N TYR A 220 -2.16 -9.82 5.49
CA TYR A 220 -2.71 -8.48 5.58
C TYR A 220 -3.66 -8.18 4.42
N ASN A 221 -3.22 -8.43 3.20
CA ASN A 221 -4.02 -8.22 1.99
C ASN A 221 -5.28 -9.09 2.01
N SER A 222 -5.14 -10.38 2.33
CA SER A 222 -6.28 -11.30 2.41
C SER A 222 -7.30 -10.90 3.47
N LEU A 223 -6.85 -10.38 4.61
CA LEU A 223 -7.77 -9.87 5.65
C LEU A 223 -8.60 -8.71 5.11
N ILE A 224 -7.98 -7.75 4.43
CA ILE A 224 -8.66 -6.60 3.84
C ILE A 224 -9.64 -7.04 2.74
N GLU A 225 -9.20 -7.89 1.84
CA GLU A 225 -10.02 -8.35 0.70
C GLU A 225 -11.26 -9.11 1.17
N ASN A 226 -11.09 -10.01 2.14
CA ASN A 226 -12.13 -10.97 2.55
C ASN A 226 -12.96 -10.52 3.75
N THR A 227 -12.69 -9.35 4.35
CA THR A 227 -13.49 -8.81 5.46
C THR A 227 -14.41 -7.69 4.97
N THR A 228 -15.69 -7.79 5.28
CA THR A 228 -16.65 -6.70 5.10
C THR A 228 -16.51 -5.72 6.26
N TYR A 229 -16.27 -4.44 5.96
CA TYR A 229 -16.22 -3.42 7.01
C TYR A 229 -17.61 -3.11 7.56
N SER A 230 -17.68 -2.96 8.88
CA SER A 230 -18.91 -2.61 9.61
C SER A 230 -18.75 -1.27 10.30
N ASP A 231 -19.68 -0.34 10.07
CA ASP A 231 -19.70 0.98 10.73
C ASP A 231 -20.20 0.92 12.18
N TYR A 232 -20.42 -0.27 12.71
CA TYR A 232 -20.92 -0.41 14.08
C TYR A 232 -19.78 -0.30 15.08
N PHE A 233 -19.69 0.88 15.71
CA PHE A 233 -18.65 1.19 16.69
C PHE A 233 -19.19 1.12 18.12
N TYR A 234 -18.58 0.31 18.97
CA TYR A 234 -18.51 0.59 20.39
C TYR A 234 -17.07 0.37 20.84
N VAL A 235 -16.58 1.23 21.73
CA VAL A 235 -15.25 1.07 22.30
C VAL A 235 -15.28 -0.14 23.24
N PRO A 236 -14.59 -1.24 22.92
CA PRO A 236 -14.64 -2.42 23.77
C PRO A 236 -13.94 -2.16 25.12
N SER A 237 -14.31 -2.91 26.14
CA SER A 237 -13.70 -2.86 27.48
C SER A 237 -13.19 -4.23 27.90
N GLY A 238 -12.24 -4.27 28.84
CA GLY A 238 -11.65 -5.52 29.32
C GLY A 238 -10.70 -6.16 28.32
N ASN A 239 -10.57 -7.50 28.41
CA ASN A 239 -9.72 -8.28 27.49
C ASN A 239 -10.49 -8.72 26.24
N TRP A 240 -10.76 -7.80 25.37
CA TRP A 240 -11.65 -7.93 24.21
C TRP A 240 -10.96 -8.40 22.92
N THR A 241 -9.62 -8.30 22.83
CA THR A 241 -8.90 -8.48 21.57
C THR A 241 -9.08 -9.87 20.98
N GLY A 242 -9.00 -10.92 21.82
CA GLY A 242 -9.21 -12.31 21.38
C GLY A 242 -10.64 -12.57 20.87
N GLU A 243 -11.64 -12.09 21.59
CA GLU A 243 -13.05 -12.26 21.18
C GLU A 243 -13.34 -11.53 19.85
N LYS A 244 -12.84 -10.30 19.69
CA LYS A 244 -13.00 -9.52 18.46
C LYS A 244 -12.25 -10.15 17.29
N ALA A 245 -11.02 -10.65 17.50
CA ALA A 245 -10.26 -11.35 16.48
C ALA A 245 -11.01 -12.61 16.00
N LEU A 246 -11.44 -13.46 16.93
CA LEU A 246 -12.19 -14.68 16.63
C LEU A 246 -13.49 -14.36 15.86
N SER A 247 -14.27 -13.38 16.35
CA SER A 247 -15.50 -12.95 15.70
C SER A 247 -15.25 -12.46 14.28
N THR A 248 -14.25 -11.59 14.06
CA THR A 248 -13.95 -11.02 12.74
C THR A 248 -13.47 -12.06 11.74
N LEU A 249 -12.55 -12.94 12.15
CA LEU A 249 -12.04 -14.01 11.28
C LEU A 249 -13.13 -15.03 10.92
N SER A 250 -14.01 -15.36 11.87
CA SER A 250 -15.08 -16.33 11.65
C SER A 250 -16.25 -15.78 10.81
N SER A 251 -16.68 -14.55 11.09
CA SER A 251 -17.83 -13.94 10.40
C SER A 251 -17.45 -13.23 9.10
N LYS A 252 -16.16 -12.92 8.92
CA LYS A 252 -15.66 -12.04 7.85
C LYS A 252 -16.29 -10.65 7.83
N VAL A 253 -16.69 -10.17 9.02
CA VAL A 253 -17.25 -8.82 9.26
C VAL A 253 -16.51 -8.20 10.45
N GLY A 254 -16.03 -6.98 10.30
CA GLY A 254 -15.32 -6.29 11.39
C GLY A 254 -15.33 -4.78 11.24
N ASP A 255 -15.28 -4.12 12.40
CA ASP A 255 -15.00 -2.69 12.55
C ASP A 255 -13.47 -2.48 12.69
N SER A 256 -13.00 -1.25 12.96
CA SER A 256 -11.57 -0.97 13.17
C SER A 256 -10.99 -1.80 14.33
N TYR A 257 -11.74 -2.07 15.38
CA TYR A 257 -11.33 -2.89 16.52
C TYR A 257 -11.17 -4.36 16.13
N GLY A 258 -12.17 -4.90 15.42
CA GLY A 258 -12.18 -6.30 14.99
C GLY A 258 -11.10 -6.60 13.97
N MET A 259 -10.94 -5.77 12.94
CA MET A 259 -9.90 -5.97 11.91
C MET A 259 -8.50 -5.79 12.50
N SER A 260 -8.30 -4.81 13.39
CA SER A 260 -7.00 -4.63 14.06
C SER A 260 -6.68 -5.80 14.99
N ALA A 261 -7.65 -6.28 15.77
CA ALA A 261 -7.44 -7.44 16.62
C ALA A 261 -7.10 -8.69 15.79
N ALA A 262 -7.87 -8.96 14.72
CA ALA A 262 -7.61 -10.09 13.82
C ALA A 262 -6.19 -10.03 13.24
N PHE A 263 -5.76 -8.89 12.71
CA PHE A 263 -4.42 -8.76 12.15
C PHE A 263 -3.32 -8.87 13.22
N ALA A 264 -3.53 -8.35 14.43
CA ALA A 264 -2.57 -8.45 15.51
C ALA A 264 -2.32 -9.93 15.91
N TYR A 265 -3.37 -10.76 15.99
CA TYR A 265 -3.20 -12.20 16.25
C TYR A 265 -2.57 -12.94 15.07
N ILE A 266 -2.90 -12.59 13.82
CA ILE A 266 -2.24 -13.13 12.63
C ILE A 266 -0.74 -12.81 12.68
N ALA A 267 -0.36 -11.56 12.88
CA ALA A 267 1.05 -11.16 12.93
C ALA A 267 1.79 -11.80 14.13
N ALA A 268 1.12 -11.92 15.30
CA ALA A 268 1.68 -12.65 16.44
C ALA A 268 1.95 -14.12 16.11
N SER A 269 1.02 -14.78 15.39
CA SER A 269 1.19 -16.17 14.99
C SER A 269 2.32 -16.39 13.97
N LEU A 270 2.73 -15.35 13.27
CA LEU A 270 3.92 -15.34 12.41
C LEU A 270 5.21 -14.98 13.15
N GLY A 271 5.18 -14.85 14.49
CA GLY A 271 6.34 -14.60 15.32
C GLY A 271 6.67 -13.12 15.59
N TYR A 272 5.81 -12.20 15.17
CA TYR A 272 6.01 -10.78 15.46
C TYR A 272 5.50 -10.39 16.85
N LYS A 273 6.18 -9.45 17.51
CA LYS A 273 5.61 -8.77 18.68
C LYS A 273 4.59 -7.76 18.22
N THR A 274 3.36 -7.89 18.69
CA THR A 274 2.24 -7.08 18.27
C THR A 274 1.48 -6.46 19.41
N ARG A 275 0.86 -5.34 19.15
CA ARG A 275 -0.11 -4.72 20.05
C ARG A 275 -1.22 -4.02 19.27
N VAL A 276 -2.45 -4.12 19.75
CA VAL A 276 -3.57 -3.33 19.27
C VAL A 276 -3.54 -1.99 20.00
N ILE A 277 -3.56 -0.91 19.25
CA ILE A 277 -3.67 0.45 19.77
C ILE A 277 -5.10 0.91 19.59
N VAL A 278 -5.68 1.42 20.66
CA VAL A 278 -6.95 2.16 20.64
C VAL A 278 -6.65 3.63 20.81
N GLY A 279 -7.30 4.47 20.03
CA GLY A 279 -7.03 5.90 20.07
C GLY A 279 -8.04 6.72 19.28
N VAL A 280 -7.60 7.90 18.91
CA VAL A 280 -8.37 8.85 18.11
C VAL A 280 -7.61 9.09 16.81
N ILE A 281 -8.31 8.94 15.70
CA ILE A 281 -7.85 9.42 14.39
C ILE A 281 -8.52 10.76 14.10
N THR A 282 -7.75 11.68 13.49
CA THR A 282 -8.26 12.98 13.06
C THR A 282 -7.90 13.15 11.59
N ASP A 283 -8.90 13.41 10.74
CA ASP A 283 -8.71 13.61 9.30
C ASP A 283 -8.20 15.02 8.96
N SER A 284 -7.97 15.27 7.68
CA SER A 284 -7.50 16.57 7.16
C SER A 284 -8.51 17.70 7.34
N GLU A 285 -9.79 17.40 7.61
CA GLU A 285 -10.85 18.37 7.90
C GLU A 285 -11.00 18.66 9.39
N GLY A 286 -10.21 17.96 10.22
CA GLY A 286 -10.23 18.11 11.70
C GLY A 286 -11.32 17.30 12.39
N LYS A 287 -12.02 16.41 11.67
CA LYS A 287 -13.01 15.51 12.25
C LYS A 287 -12.29 14.36 12.95
N SER A 288 -12.67 14.13 14.19
CA SER A 288 -12.06 13.09 15.03
C SER A 288 -13.04 11.96 15.31
N GLN A 289 -12.51 10.73 15.32
CA GLN A 289 -13.26 9.53 15.71
C GLN A 289 -12.36 8.53 16.45
N SER A 290 -12.98 7.73 17.32
CA SER A 290 -12.30 6.61 17.96
C SER A 290 -12.05 5.49 16.95
N ALA A 291 -10.85 4.90 17.01
CA ALA A 291 -10.46 3.81 16.15
C ALA A 291 -9.43 2.92 16.82
N ALA A 292 -9.17 1.77 16.21
CA ALA A 292 -8.05 0.92 16.56
C ALA A 292 -7.17 0.66 15.33
N TRP A 293 -5.88 0.45 15.58
CA TRP A 293 -4.87 0.03 14.61
C TRP A 293 -3.86 -0.90 15.27
N VAL A 294 -2.98 -1.49 14.49
CA VAL A 294 -1.98 -2.43 14.99
C VAL A 294 -0.60 -1.77 14.97
N GLN A 295 0.21 -2.06 15.96
CA GLN A 295 1.64 -1.84 15.91
C GLN A 295 2.35 -3.20 15.95
N VAL A 296 3.20 -3.43 14.95
CA VAL A 296 4.05 -4.61 14.82
C VAL A 296 5.49 -4.19 14.96
N GLU A 297 6.26 -4.88 15.83
CA GLU A 297 7.69 -4.67 15.95
C GLU A 297 8.41 -5.43 14.84
N ILE A 298 9.19 -4.70 14.06
CA ILE A 298 10.05 -5.21 13.00
C ILE A 298 11.43 -4.60 13.24
N ASP A 299 12.44 -5.43 13.50
CA ASP A 299 13.81 -5.01 13.81
C ASP A 299 13.93 -3.96 14.93
N GLY A 300 13.21 -4.19 16.03
CA GLY A 300 13.22 -3.31 17.18
C GLY A 300 12.45 -2.00 16.99
N THR A 301 11.79 -1.80 15.84
CA THR A 301 10.98 -0.62 15.53
C THR A 301 9.51 -0.98 15.37
N TYR A 302 8.63 -0.22 16.02
CA TYR A 302 7.19 -0.39 15.84
C TYR A 302 6.68 0.37 14.61
N TYR A 303 6.04 -0.36 13.70
CA TYR A 303 5.32 0.17 12.54
C TYR A 303 3.82 0.05 12.74
N VAL A 304 3.08 0.98 12.13
CA VAL A 304 1.61 0.97 12.14
C VAL A 304 1.08 0.19 10.94
N PHE A 305 0.07 -0.62 11.19
CA PHE A 305 -0.74 -1.34 10.22
C PHE A 305 -2.20 -1.04 10.51
N ASP A 306 -2.95 -0.59 9.52
CA ASP A 306 -4.32 -0.16 9.71
C ASP A 306 -5.25 -0.75 8.64
N PRO A 307 -5.59 -2.04 8.78
CA PRO A 307 -6.38 -2.74 7.76
C PRO A 307 -7.79 -2.17 7.59
N ALA A 308 -8.36 -1.58 8.63
CA ALA A 308 -9.68 -0.98 8.56
C ALA A 308 -9.67 0.34 7.78
N MET A 309 -8.65 1.16 7.99
CA MET A 309 -8.47 2.40 7.24
C MET A 309 -8.19 2.12 5.77
N GLU A 310 -7.29 1.19 5.47
CA GLU A 310 -7.02 0.78 4.09
C GLU A 310 -8.28 0.26 3.39
N LYS A 311 -9.08 -0.57 4.06
CA LYS A 311 -10.36 -1.06 3.55
C LYS A 311 -11.33 0.06 3.20
N ASN A 312 -11.39 1.11 4.02
CA ASN A 312 -12.37 2.19 3.88
C ASN A 312 -11.93 3.27 2.90
N LEU A 313 -10.66 3.61 2.87
CA LEU A 313 -10.14 4.74 2.10
C LEU A 313 -9.44 4.29 0.80
N GLY A 314 -9.09 3.01 0.67
CA GLY A 314 -8.33 2.50 -0.47
C GLY A 314 -6.88 2.99 -0.51
N GLU A 315 -6.35 3.46 0.62
CA GLU A 315 -4.99 3.98 0.76
C GLU A 315 -4.12 2.97 1.48
N ASP A 316 -2.89 2.73 1.01
CA ASP A 316 -1.96 1.77 1.63
C ASP A 316 -1.63 2.19 3.07
N CYS A 317 -2.07 1.38 4.02
CA CYS A 317 -1.85 1.54 5.46
C CYS A 317 -1.01 0.39 6.05
N TYR A 318 -0.22 -0.27 5.23
CA TYR A 318 0.72 -1.31 5.62
C TYR A 318 2.08 -0.73 6.00
N LYS A 319 2.61 -1.09 7.16
CA LYS A 319 3.98 -0.75 7.62
C LYS A 319 4.27 0.77 7.60
N ILE A 320 3.35 1.56 8.11
CA ILE A 320 3.50 3.02 8.19
C ILE A 320 4.40 3.37 9.39
N SER A 321 5.26 4.38 9.28
CA SER A 321 6.00 4.91 10.42
C SER A 321 5.03 5.38 11.53
N ALA A 322 5.31 4.98 12.78
CA ALA A 322 4.48 5.37 13.93
C ALA A 322 4.41 6.89 14.17
N THR A 323 5.33 7.66 13.58
CA THR A 323 5.44 9.12 13.72
C THR A 323 4.86 9.88 12.53
N SER A 324 4.50 9.19 11.43
CA SER A 324 3.99 9.86 10.23
C SER A 324 2.48 10.06 10.29
N SER A 325 2.01 11.23 9.84
CA SER A 325 0.64 11.40 9.41
C SER A 325 0.51 10.80 8.02
N THR A 326 -0.41 9.87 7.82
CA THR A 326 -0.69 9.27 6.52
C THR A 326 -1.85 10.01 5.90
N ASN A 327 -1.64 10.61 4.73
CA ASN A 327 -2.70 11.30 3.95
C ASN A 327 -3.51 12.35 4.75
N GLY A 328 -2.83 13.12 5.60
CA GLY A 328 -3.47 14.13 6.45
C GLY A 328 -4.16 13.57 7.69
N ILE A 329 -4.10 12.25 7.89
CA ILE A 329 -4.66 11.60 9.08
C ILE A 329 -3.62 11.56 10.18
N THR A 330 -3.98 12.10 11.35
CA THR A 330 -3.17 11.99 12.56
C THR A 330 -3.74 10.96 13.51
N ARG A 331 -2.86 10.23 14.21
CA ARG A 331 -3.22 9.21 15.21
C ARG A 331 -2.76 9.61 16.59
N LYS A 332 -3.66 9.57 17.57
CA LYS A 332 -3.36 9.80 18.98
C LYS A 332 -3.73 8.56 19.78
N ASN A 333 -2.72 7.90 20.34
CA ASN A 333 -2.91 6.70 21.16
C ASN A 333 -3.63 7.04 22.47
N SER A 334 -4.56 6.18 22.89
CA SER A 334 -5.25 6.24 24.17
C SER A 334 -4.95 5.01 25.04
N ALA A 335 -4.91 3.83 24.44
CA ALA A 335 -4.61 2.57 25.13
C ALA A 335 -3.82 1.62 24.21
N SER A 336 -3.10 0.67 24.81
CA SER A 336 -2.33 -0.35 24.10
C SER A 336 -2.58 -1.73 24.72
N TYR A 337 -2.88 -2.71 23.87
CA TYR A 337 -3.17 -4.09 24.26
C TYR A 337 -2.17 -5.00 23.57
N THR A 338 -1.23 -5.54 24.35
CA THR A 338 -0.27 -6.54 23.84
C THR A 338 -1.02 -7.83 23.53
N VAL A 339 -0.75 -8.39 22.36
CA VAL A 339 -1.36 -9.65 21.92
C VAL A 339 -0.41 -10.80 22.23
N ILE A 340 -0.92 -11.80 22.94
CA ILE A 340 -0.23 -13.03 23.31
C ILE A 340 -1.23 -14.17 23.13
N PHE A 341 -0.77 -15.29 22.55
CA PHE A 341 -1.53 -16.55 22.48
C PHE A 341 -1.40 -17.32 23.77
#